data_d637e7f07f45917726d76a7ea40ffa4c
#
_entry.id   d637e7f07f45917726d76a7ea40ffa4c
#
_cell.length_a   1.000
_cell.length_b   1.000
_cell.length_c   1.000
_cell.angle_alpha   90.00
_cell.angle_beta   90.00
_cell.angle_gamma   90.00
#
_symmetry.space_group_name_H-M   'P 1'
#
loop_
_entity.id
_entity.type
_entity.pdbx_description
1 polymer ?
#
loop_
_entity_poly.entity_id
_entity_poly.type
_entity_poly.pdbx_seq_one_letter_code
_entity_poly.pdbx_strand_id
1 'polypeptide(L)'
;MSEPVDPEAPLDEEPTDLDPTEAEPEEPGSSALRSFLGLFIVPLLVVLLCVAIFIGFGWIAYDRQSTRDYLGDLESGWKPRRVQAAYELSKILVSDPRALDKEPGAKAQVRRLFQEADDPEMRRYLALVLGRTGDREALPLLTAAANDEDDRTRIYALWAMGILGDARARDPLAKALSDEDSGIRKTAAFALGELRDPSAIPLLQPRLDDAVTDVRWNTALSLARLGSDAGVPVLETMVDRRLLAQVPDITPDQQEEAMLGAIRALAAVSGPAHKELFERLAKEDPNLKVRQAAMEAEKAVSSGR
;
A
#
# COMPACT_ATOMS: atom_id res chain seq x y z
N MET A 1 -27.37 94.14 31.11
CA MET A 1 -27.35 94.95 32.41
C MET A 1 -26.27 94.28 33.24
N SER A 2 -25.14 94.90 33.10
CA SER A 2 -24.36 95.55 34.17
C SER A 2 -23.48 94.56 34.93
N GLU A 3 -22.26 94.64 34.63
CA GLU A 3 -21.06 94.57 35.50
C GLU A 3 -21.24 95.33 36.82
N PRO A 4 -20.35 95.18 37.79
CA PRO A 4 -18.92 95.40 37.73
C PRO A 4 -18.08 94.46 38.67
N VAL A 5 -16.82 94.13 38.29
CA VAL A 5 -15.52 94.77 38.61
C VAL A 5 -15.05 94.74 40.05
N ASP A 6 -13.98 93.96 40.31
CA ASP A 6 -12.69 94.17 41.02
C ASP A 6 -12.69 94.88 42.46
N PRO A 7 -11.56 94.85 43.18
CA PRO A 7 -10.19 94.38 42.95
C PRO A 7 -9.41 93.78 44.18
N GLU A 8 -8.14 93.53 43.92
CA GLU A 8 -6.94 93.61 44.77
C GLU A 8 -6.40 92.36 45.48
N ALA A 9 -5.23 92.06 45.04
CA ALA A 9 -4.19 91.24 45.66
C ALA A 9 -3.59 91.83 46.93
N PRO A 10 -2.80 91.13 47.68
CA PRO A 10 -1.38 91.27 47.51
C PRO A 10 -0.55 89.94 47.59
N LEU A 11 0.63 90.04 47.03
CA LEU A 11 1.79 89.25 47.02
C LEU A 11 2.37 88.91 48.40
N ASP A 12 3.17 87.88 48.41
CA ASP A 12 4.38 87.59 49.21
C ASP A 12 4.26 86.20 49.83
N GLU A 13 5.14 85.27 49.72
CA GLU A 13 6.60 85.09 49.72
C GLU A 13 6.89 83.60 49.46
N GLU A 14 7.86 83.30 48.68
CA GLU A 14 8.70 82.12 48.75
C GLU A 14 9.46 82.13 50.10
N PRO A 15 10.02 80.96 50.60
CA PRO A 15 10.90 80.13 49.86
C PRO A 15 10.94 78.63 50.31
N THR A 16 11.49 77.85 49.39
CA THR A 16 12.52 76.81 49.59
C THR A 16 12.37 75.80 50.73
N ASP A 17 12.18 74.55 50.34
CA ASP A 17 13.21 73.48 50.55
C ASP A 17 12.85 72.25 49.84
N LEU A 18 13.54 72.06 48.71
CA LEU A 18 13.63 70.79 48.04
C LEU A 18 14.72 69.99 48.74
N ASP A 19 14.33 68.99 49.46
CA ASP A 19 15.19 67.96 49.98
C ASP A 19 15.44 66.89 48.83
N PRO A 20 16.64 66.79 48.26
CA PRO A 20 16.93 65.90 47.24
C PRO A 20 17.58 64.65 47.83
N THR A 21 16.86 63.82 48.53
CA THR A 21 17.41 62.50 48.90
C THR A 21 16.30 61.59 49.34
N GLU A 22 15.87 60.79 48.36
CA GLU A 22 15.55 59.37 48.48
C GLU A 22 15.07 58.83 47.12
N ALA A 23 15.95 58.89 46.11
CA ALA A 23 15.87 57.93 45.02
C ALA A 23 16.54 56.64 45.48
N GLU A 24 15.75 55.71 45.92
CA GLU A 24 16.23 54.34 46.08
C GLU A 24 16.93 53.90 44.78
N PRO A 25 18.13 53.33 44.83
CA PRO A 25 18.78 52.78 43.62
C PRO A 25 17.99 51.57 43.15
N GLU A 26 17.25 51.73 42.05
CA GLU A 26 16.78 50.56 41.27
C GLU A 26 18.01 49.71 40.93
N GLU A 27 18.12 48.55 41.52
CA GLU A 27 19.13 47.57 41.15
C GLU A 27 19.01 47.24 39.67
N PRO A 28 20.04 47.54 38.82
CA PRO A 28 19.94 47.38 37.36
C PRO A 28 19.97 45.91 36.88
N GLY A 29 19.84 44.93 37.78
CA GLY A 29 19.92 43.52 37.43
C GLY A 29 18.57 42.79 37.33
N SER A 30 17.53 43.26 37.98
CA SER A 30 16.27 42.47 38.08
C SER A 30 15.29 42.67 36.92
N SER A 31 15.28 43.84 36.31
CA SER A 31 14.38 44.14 35.20
C SER A 31 14.87 43.55 33.88
N ALA A 32 16.17 43.60 33.60
CA ALA A 32 16.74 43.00 32.41
C ALA A 32 16.64 41.47 32.40
N LEU A 33 16.84 40.84 33.59
CA LEU A 33 16.72 39.40 33.73
C LEU A 33 15.26 38.91 33.56
N ARG A 34 14.29 39.67 34.12
CA ARG A 34 12.87 39.39 33.93
C ARG A 34 12.39 39.58 32.51
N SER A 35 12.89 40.61 31.80
CA SER A 35 12.60 40.84 30.39
C SER A 35 13.23 39.73 29.50
N PHE A 36 14.46 39.30 29.82
CA PHE A 36 15.11 38.20 29.14
C PHE A 36 14.37 36.86 29.36
N LEU A 37 13.95 36.58 30.59
CA LEU A 37 13.13 35.41 30.90
C LEU A 37 11.81 35.42 30.14
N GLY A 38 11.11 36.54 30.10
CA GLY A 38 9.83 36.67 29.40
C GLY A 38 9.96 36.55 27.88
N LEU A 39 11.01 37.13 27.29
CA LEU A 39 11.17 37.21 25.84
C LEU A 39 11.70 35.88 25.22
N PHE A 40 12.51 35.14 25.97
CA PHE A 40 13.14 33.91 25.41
C PHE A 40 12.66 32.62 26.05
N ILE A 41 12.48 32.60 27.38
CA ILE A 41 12.10 31.38 28.10
C ILE A 41 10.64 31.03 27.87
N VAL A 42 9.73 31.99 27.86
CA VAL A 42 8.30 31.72 27.63
C VAL A 42 8.06 31.16 26.22
N PRO A 43 8.57 31.76 25.11
CA PRO A 43 8.48 31.16 23.78
C PRO A 43 9.12 29.78 23.70
N LEU A 44 10.30 29.58 24.34
CA LEU A 44 10.98 28.29 24.38
C LEU A 44 10.12 27.22 25.08
N LEU A 45 9.51 27.55 26.20
CA LEU A 45 8.60 26.64 26.91
C LEU A 45 7.36 26.30 26.09
N VAL A 46 6.78 27.28 25.37
CA VAL A 46 5.67 27.03 24.45
C VAL A 46 6.08 26.07 23.32
N VAL A 47 7.25 26.28 22.72
CA VAL A 47 7.78 25.37 21.68
C VAL A 47 8.00 23.97 22.26
N LEU A 48 8.63 23.86 23.43
CA LEU A 48 8.84 22.56 24.09
C LEU A 48 7.52 21.87 24.44
N LEU A 49 6.52 22.63 24.89
CA LEU A 49 5.18 22.11 25.14
C LEU A 49 4.52 21.60 23.84
N CYS A 50 4.60 22.38 22.76
CA CYS A 50 4.08 21.96 21.45
C CYS A 50 4.79 20.69 20.94
N VAL A 51 6.11 20.62 21.09
CA VAL A 51 6.91 19.42 20.73
C VAL A 51 6.51 18.23 21.61
N ALA A 52 6.36 18.44 22.92
CA ALA A 52 5.92 17.38 23.84
C ALA A 52 4.49 16.87 23.51
N ILE A 53 3.57 17.79 23.19
CA ILE A 53 2.23 17.46 22.72
C ILE A 53 2.32 16.69 21.40
N PHE A 54 3.14 17.14 20.44
CA PHE A 54 3.32 16.47 19.15
C PHE A 54 3.92 15.07 19.30
N ILE A 55 4.93 14.92 20.18
CA ILE A 55 5.50 13.60 20.51
C ILE A 55 4.47 12.73 21.23
N GLY A 56 3.70 13.29 22.18
CA GLY A 56 2.63 12.58 22.87
C GLY A 56 1.51 12.14 21.92
N PHE A 57 1.09 13.02 21.01
CA PHE A 57 0.14 12.65 19.94
C PHE A 57 0.76 11.61 18.99
N GLY A 58 2.04 11.74 18.65
CA GLY A 58 2.77 10.74 17.86
C GLY A 58 2.78 9.37 18.55
N TRP A 59 2.98 9.32 19.84
CA TRP A 59 2.93 8.09 20.65
C TRP A 59 1.53 7.47 20.66
N ILE A 60 0.49 8.26 20.83
CA ILE A 60 -0.93 7.81 20.82
C ILE A 60 -1.36 7.42 19.40
N ALA A 61 -0.95 8.19 18.37
CA ALA A 61 -1.28 7.90 16.98
C ALA A 61 -0.46 6.74 16.38
N TYR A 62 0.72 6.42 16.97
CA TYR A 62 1.60 5.33 16.57
C TYR A 62 1.45 4.09 17.46
N ASP A 63 0.34 3.97 18.17
CA ASP A 63 -0.01 2.69 18.78
C ASP A 63 -0.25 1.69 17.61
N ARG A 64 0.82 0.97 17.26
CA ARG A 64 0.74 -0.10 16.26
C ARG A 64 -0.17 -1.16 16.84
N GLN A 65 -1.43 -1.10 16.45
CA GLN A 65 -2.37 -2.17 16.79
C GLN A 65 -1.70 -3.51 16.48
N SER A 66 -1.72 -4.39 17.45
CA SER A 66 -1.18 -5.73 17.28
C SER A 66 -2.13 -6.58 16.43
N THR A 67 -1.63 -7.70 15.91
CA THR A 67 -2.48 -8.71 15.24
C THR A 67 -3.69 -9.11 16.09
N ARG A 68 -3.49 -9.20 17.41
CA ARG A 68 -4.55 -9.50 18.38
C ARG A 68 -5.62 -8.42 18.44
N ASP A 69 -5.23 -7.14 18.40
CA ASP A 69 -6.17 -6.03 18.45
C ASP A 69 -7.07 -6.03 17.22
N TYR A 70 -6.47 -6.26 16.03
CA TYR A 70 -7.26 -6.39 14.80
C TYR A 70 -8.19 -7.60 14.81
N LEU A 71 -7.78 -8.73 15.39
CA LEU A 71 -8.66 -9.90 15.56
C LEU A 71 -9.83 -9.56 16.49
N GLY A 72 -9.60 -8.80 17.57
CA GLY A 72 -10.64 -8.30 18.45
C GLY A 72 -11.59 -7.32 17.74
N ASP A 73 -11.06 -6.41 16.94
CA ASP A 73 -11.84 -5.45 16.15
C ASP A 73 -12.70 -6.14 15.08
N LEU A 74 -12.23 -7.25 14.50
CA LEU A 74 -13.01 -8.08 13.57
C LEU A 74 -14.25 -8.69 14.22
N GLU A 75 -14.18 -9.07 15.50
CA GLU A 75 -15.32 -9.68 16.22
C GLU A 75 -16.29 -8.64 16.79
N SER A 76 -15.77 -7.62 17.45
CA SER A 76 -16.57 -6.72 18.29
C SER A 76 -16.70 -5.29 17.72
N GLY A 77 -15.99 -4.98 16.65
CA GLY A 77 -16.01 -3.68 16.03
C GLY A 77 -17.35 -3.37 15.33
N TRP A 78 -17.70 -2.08 15.25
CA TRP A 78 -18.77 -1.63 14.34
C TRP A 78 -18.31 -1.79 12.88
N LYS A 79 -19.26 -1.89 11.93
CA LYS A 79 -18.99 -2.33 10.54
C LYS A 79 -17.76 -1.70 9.90
N PRO A 80 -17.56 -0.36 9.84
CA PRO A 80 -16.36 0.24 9.21
C PRO A 80 -15.06 -0.17 9.91
N ARG A 81 -15.07 -0.34 11.24
CA ARG A 81 -13.88 -0.77 11.99
C ARG A 81 -13.51 -2.21 11.69
N ARG A 82 -14.51 -3.09 11.54
CA ARG A 82 -14.31 -4.50 11.13
C ARG A 82 -13.68 -4.59 9.73
N VAL A 83 -14.19 -3.82 8.76
CA VAL A 83 -13.64 -3.76 7.40
C VAL A 83 -12.21 -3.23 7.41
N GLN A 84 -11.95 -2.15 8.17
CA GLN A 84 -10.59 -1.61 8.32
C GLN A 84 -9.64 -2.63 8.96
N ALA A 85 -10.09 -3.35 9.98
CA ALA A 85 -9.28 -4.40 10.64
C ALA A 85 -8.94 -5.54 9.68
N ALA A 86 -9.89 -5.99 8.85
CA ALA A 86 -9.64 -7.00 7.82
C ALA A 86 -8.62 -6.52 6.78
N TYR A 87 -8.73 -5.27 6.34
CA TYR A 87 -7.78 -4.64 5.42
C TYR A 87 -6.38 -4.56 6.02
N GLU A 88 -6.24 -4.01 7.24
CA GLU A 88 -4.93 -3.89 7.90
C GLU A 88 -4.30 -5.26 8.19
N LEU A 89 -5.09 -6.23 8.65
CA LEU A 89 -4.61 -7.60 8.84
C LEU A 89 -4.10 -8.21 7.52
N SER A 90 -4.80 -7.95 6.41
CA SER A 90 -4.34 -8.39 5.08
C SER A 90 -2.98 -7.80 4.70
N LYS A 91 -2.69 -6.55 5.09
CA LYS A 91 -1.39 -5.89 4.86
C LYS A 91 -0.29 -6.44 5.75
N ILE A 92 -0.59 -6.67 7.04
CA ILE A 92 0.37 -7.29 7.97
C ILE A 92 0.86 -8.62 7.42
N LEU A 93 -0.05 -9.46 6.89
CA LEU A 93 0.31 -10.75 6.32
C LEU A 93 1.12 -10.69 5.02
N VAL A 94 1.23 -9.53 4.37
CA VAL A 94 2.19 -9.32 3.27
C VAL A 94 3.62 -9.26 3.81
N SER A 95 3.83 -8.57 4.94
CA SER A 95 5.16 -8.39 5.54
C SER A 95 5.53 -9.50 6.52
N ASP A 96 4.57 -10.05 7.25
CA ASP A 96 4.74 -11.17 8.17
C ASP A 96 3.65 -12.25 7.93
N PRO A 97 3.86 -13.19 7.01
CA PRO A 97 2.88 -14.26 6.72
C PRO A 97 2.58 -15.16 7.92
N ARG A 98 3.41 -15.14 8.96
CA ARG A 98 3.25 -15.93 10.18
C ARG A 98 2.66 -15.12 11.34
N ALA A 99 2.19 -13.90 11.12
CA ALA A 99 1.64 -13.07 12.19
C ALA A 99 0.50 -13.77 12.95
N LEU A 100 -0.38 -14.49 12.25
CA LEU A 100 -1.49 -15.24 12.86
C LEU A 100 -1.07 -16.54 13.58
N ASP A 101 0.11 -17.06 13.28
CA ASP A 101 0.61 -18.27 13.98
C ASP A 101 0.95 -17.98 15.45
N LYS A 102 1.19 -16.71 15.78
CA LYS A 102 1.50 -16.25 17.12
C LYS A 102 0.26 -16.14 18.02
N GLU A 103 -0.95 -16.16 17.43
CA GLU A 103 -2.22 -16.00 18.13
C GLU A 103 -3.01 -17.31 18.07
N PRO A 104 -3.18 -18.01 19.22
CA PRO A 104 -3.91 -19.28 19.26
C PRO A 104 -5.34 -19.14 18.74
N GLY A 105 -5.73 -20.00 17.81
CA GLY A 105 -7.09 -20.03 17.26
C GLY A 105 -7.38 -18.97 16.19
N ALA A 106 -6.45 -18.04 15.91
CA ALA A 106 -6.67 -16.91 14.98
C ALA A 106 -7.10 -17.36 13.59
N LYS A 107 -6.47 -18.41 13.02
CA LYS A 107 -6.84 -18.92 11.68
C LYS A 107 -8.27 -19.45 11.66
N ALA A 108 -8.67 -20.20 12.68
CA ALA A 108 -10.05 -20.70 12.81
C ALA A 108 -11.05 -19.54 12.99
N GLN A 109 -10.68 -18.53 13.76
CA GLN A 109 -11.47 -17.30 13.93
C GLN A 109 -11.69 -16.58 12.60
N VAL A 110 -10.64 -16.38 11.80
CA VAL A 110 -10.74 -15.74 10.49
C VAL A 110 -11.64 -16.55 9.54
N ARG A 111 -11.51 -17.91 9.53
CA ARG A 111 -12.41 -18.76 8.73
C ARG A 111 -13.87 -18.59 9.13
N ARG A 112 -14.18 -18.61 10.44
CA ARG A 112 -15.52 -18.38 10.95
C ARG A 112 -16.05 -17.02 10.53
N LEU A 113 -15.29 -15.95 10.74
CA LEU A 113 -15.65 -14.58 10.38
C LEU A 113 -15.90 -14.43 8.87
N PHE A 114 -15.14 -15.14 8.04
CA PHE A 114 -15.38 -15.15 6.59
C PHE A 114 -16.71 -15.84 6.24
N GLN A 115 -17.06 -16.94 6.91
CA GLN A 115 -18.35 -17.63 6.70
C GLN A 115 -19.54 -16.77 7.14
N GLU A 116 -19.38 -16.01 8.23
CA GLU A 116 -20.43 -15.17 8.82
C GLU A 116 -20.53 -13.78 8.18
N ALA A 117 -19.61 -13.42 7.28
CA ALA A 117 -19.57 -12.10 6.69
C ALA A 117 -20.64 -11.93 5.60
N ASP A 118 -21.63 -11.10 5.87
CA ASP A 118 -22.67 -10.69 4.89
C ASP A 118 -22.23 -9.52 4.01
N ASP A 119 -21.23 -8.77 4.44
CA ASP A 119 -20.71 -7.60 3.73
C ASP A 119 -19.67 -8.01 2.67
N PRO A 120 -19.92 -7.70 1.38
CA PRO A 120 -18.99 -8.09 0.31
C PRO A 120 -17.58 -7.50 0.48
N GLU A 121 -17.46 -6.27 1.00
CA GLU A 121 -16.14 -5.66 1.21
C GLU A 121 -15.37 -6.39 2.31
N MET A 122 -16.01 -6.73 3.41
CA MET A 122 -15.41 -7.53 4.47
C MET A 122 -14.99 -8.92 3.95
N ARG A 123 -15.86 -9.58 3.17
CA ARG A 123 -15.55 -10.89 2.56
C ARG A 123 -14.31 -10.82 1.67
N ARG A 124 -14.17 -9.77 0.87
CA ARG A 124 -12.99 -9.55 0.01
C ARG A 124 -11.70 -9.48 0.82
N TYR A 125 -11.66 -8.63 1.86
CA TYR A 125 -10.45 -8.51 2.68
C TYR A 125 -10.16 -9.78 3.50
N LEU A 126 -11.18 -10.44 4.02
CA LEU A 126 -10.99 -11.73 4.71
C LEU A 126 -10.52 -12.83 3.77
N ALA A 127 -10.94 -12.84 2.49
CA ALA A 127 -10.38 -13.73 1.49
C ALA A 127 -8.87 -13.50 1.29
N LEU A 128 -8.42 -12.23 1.22
CA LEU A 128 -6.98 -11.89 1.16
C LEU A 128 -6.23 -12.39 2.41
N VAL A 129 -6.82 -12.22 3.59
CA VAL A 129 -6.25 -12.74 4.84
C VAL A 129 -6.10 -14.26 4.73
N LEU A 130 -7.19 -14.98 4.40
CA LEU A 130 -7.18 -16.45 4.27
C LEU A 130 -6.13 -16.94 3.28
N GLY A 131 -5.99 -16.30 2.11
CA GLY A 131 -5.00 -16.68 1.12
C GLY A 131 -3.56 -16.58 1.62
N ARG A 132 -3.27 -15.68 2.56
CA ARG A 132 -1.92 -15.45 3.10
C ARG A 132 -1.59 -16.24 4.37
N THR A 133 -2.58 -16.87 5.00
CA THR A 133 -2.37 -17.60 6.25
C THR A 133 -1.62 -18.92 6.09
N GLY A 134 -1.51 -19.46 4.86
CA GLY A 134 -1.04 -20.81 4.59
C GLY A 134 -1.95 -21.90 5.18
N ASP A 135 -3.16 -21.54 5.59
CA ASP A 135 -4.13 -22.45 6.18
C ASP A 135 -4.93 -23.19 5.11
N ARG A 136 -4.55 -24.43 4.85
CA ARG A 136 -5.20 -25.28 3.82
C ARG A 136 -6.68 -25.58 4.10
N GLU A 137 -7.14 -25.40 5.33
CA GLU A 137 -8.57 -25.55 5.68
C GLU A 137 -9.41 -24.38 5.16
N ALA A 138 -8.77 -23.27 4.73
CA ALA A 138 -9.45 -22.15 4.08
C ALA A 138 -9.89 -22.44 2.63
N LEU A 139 -9.25 -23.43 1.96
CA LEU A 139 -9.51 -23.70 0.54
C LEU A 139 -10.98 -23.99 0.21
N PRO A 140 -11.74 -24.81 0.94
CA PRO A 140 -13.15 -25.04 0.65
C PRO A 140 -13.98 -23.75 0.70
N LEU A 141 -13.67 -22.83 1.63
CA LEU A 141 -14.35 -21.54 1.77
C LEU A 141 -14.05 -20.62 0.59
N LEU A 142 -12.79 -20.54 0.19
CA LEU A 142 -12.37 -19.75 -0.97
C LEU A 142 -12.96 -20.34 -2.27
N THR A 143 -13.04 -21.66 -2.38
CA THR A 143 -13.68 -22.34 -3.52
C THR A 143 -15.18 -22.01 -3.62
N ALA A 144 -15.88 -21.98 -2.49
CA ALA A 144 -17.26 -21.53 -2.45
C ALA A 144 -17.40 -20.06 -2.87
N ALA A 145 -16.55 -19.19 -2.35
CA ALA A 145 -16.54 -17.76 -2.68
C ALA A 145 -16.14 -17.45 -4.13
N ALA A 146 -15.49 -18.36 -4.84
CA ALA A 146 -15.24 -18.24 -6.28
C ALA A 146 -16.53 -18.32 -7.12
N ASN A 147 -17.67 -18.65 -6.51
CA ASN A 147 -19.00 -18.64 -7.13
C ASN A 147 -19.95 -17.63 -6.43
N ASP A 148 -19.40 -16.62 -5.76
CA ASP A 148 -20.16 -15.56 -5.08
C ASP A 148 -20.98 -14.73 -6.09
N GLU A 149 -22.07 -14.10 -5.63
CA GLU A 149 -22.87 -13.18 -6.45
C GLU A 149 -22.09 -11.88 -6.77
N ASP A 150 -21.17 -11.46 -5.89
CA ASP A 150 -20.29 -10.29 -6.09
C ASP A 150 -19.02 -10.70 -6.86
N ASP A 151 -18.93 -10.24 -8.11
CA ASP A 151 -17.77 -10.54 -8.98
C ASP A 151 -16.43 -10.15 -8.36
N ARG A 152 -16.39 -9.08 -7.58
CA ARG A 152 -15.16 -8.69 -6.87
C ARG A 152 -14.78 -9.71 -5.80
N THR A 153 -15.75 -10.24 -5.05
CA THR A 153 -15.50 -11.32 -4.10
C THR A 153 -14.98 -12.57 -4.80
N ARG A 154 -15.54 -12.91 -5.98
CA ARG A 154 -15.04 -14.01 -6.83
C ARG A 154 -13.57 -13.80 -7.21
N ILE A 155 -13.21 -12.61 -7.69
CA ILE A 155 -11.83 -12.23 -8.06
C ILE A 155 -10.88 -12.38 -6.86
N TYR A 156 -11.28 -11.87 -5.69
CA TYR A 156 -10.45 -11.95 -4.49
C TYR A 156 -10.29 -13.39 -3.99
N ALA A 157 -11.32 -14.21 -4.09
CA ALA A 157 -11.25 -15.62 -3.73
C ALA A 157 -10.30 -16.42 -4.64
N LEU A 158 -10.39 -16.20 -5.96
CA LEU A 158 -9.48 -16.83 -6.94
C LEU A 158 -8.03 -16.42 -6.68
N TRP A 159 -7.79 -15.13 -6.48
CA TRP A 159 -6.46 -14.61 -6.15
C TRP A 159 -5.92 -15.24 -4.86
N ALA A 160 -6.77 -15.31 -3.82
CA ALA A 160 -6.43 -15.92 -2.53
C ALA A 160 -6.09 -17.41 -2.66
N MET A 161 -6.79 -18.15 -3.50
CA MET A 161 -6.48 -19.57 -3.78
C MET A 161 -5.09 -19.73 -4.42
N GLY A 162 -4.71 -18.84 -5.34
CA GLY A 162 -3.37 -18.84 -5.93
C GLY A 162 -2.28 -18.61 -4.89
N ILE A 163 -2.47 -17.60 -4.01
CA ILE A 163 -1.51 -17.24 -2.95
C ILE A 163 -1.43 -18.32 -1.87
N LEU A 164 -2.54 -18.97 -1.53
CA LEU A 164 -2.58 -20.09 -0.58
C LEU A 164 -1.66 -21.24 -1.01
N GLY A 165 -1.48 -21.42 -2.31
CA GLY A 165 -0.55 -22.39 -2.88
C GLY A 165 -0.93 -23.84 -2.63
N ASP A 166 -2.21 -24.13 -2.40
CA ASP A 166 -2.69 -25.51 -2.26
C ASP A 166 -3.02 -26.10 -3.63
N ALA A 167 -2.34 -27.17 -4.03
CA ALA A 167 -2.51 -27.80 -5.32
C ALA A 167 -3.97 -28.23 -5.63
N ARG A 168 -4.79 -28.45 -4.62
CA ARG A 168 -6.22 -28.76 -4.77
C ARG A 168 -7.02 -27.58 -5.35
N ALA A 169 -6.45 -26.36 -5.34
CA ALA A 169 -7.06 -25.18 -5.99
C ALA A 169 -7.00 -25.24 -7.51
N ARG A 170 -6.16 -26.11 -8.13
CA ARG A 170 -6.00 -26.17 -9.60
C ARG A 170 -7.33 -26.32 -10.31
N ASP A 171 -8.15 -27.29 -9.94
CA ASP A 171 -9.38 -27.59 -10.66
C ASP A 171 -10.46 -26.47 -10.55
N PRO A 172 -10.72 -25.89 -9.35
CA PRO A 172 -11.55 -24.70 -9.23
C PRO A 172 -11.03 -23.52 -10.06
N LEU A 173 -9.73 -23.25 -10.06
CA LEU A 173 -9.11 -22.19 -10.86
C LEU A 173 -9.21 -22.46 -12.37
N ALA A 174 -9.04 -23.72 -12.79
CA ALA A 174 -9.20 -24.13 -14.19
C ALA A 174 -10.62 -23.88 -14.71
N LYS A 175 -11.64 -24.14 -13.88
CA LYS A 175 -13.04 -23.82 -14.20
C LYS A 175 -13.21 -22.32 -14.45
N ALA A 176 -12.63 -21.48 -13.65
CA ALA A 176 -12.72 -20.01 -13.77
C ALA A 176 -12.01 -19.44 -15.01
N LEU A 177 -11.13 -20.20 -15.68
CA LEU A 177 -10.55 -19.80 -16.97
C LEU A 177 -11.59 -19.67 -18.10
N SER A 178 -12.77 -20.23 -17.95
CA SER A 178 -13.87 -20.19 -18.95
C SER A 178 -15.01 -19.29 -18.53
N ASP A 179 -14.81 -18.43 -17.54
CA ASP A 179 -15.83 -17.49 -17.08
C ASP A 179 -16.15 -16.42 -18.14
N GLU A 180 -17.39 -15.91 -18.14
CA GLU A 180 -17.80 -14.83 -19.05
C GLU A 180 -17.07 -13.53 -18.75
N ASP A 181 -16.81 -13.23 -17.45
CA ASP A 181 -16.08 -12.06 -17.02
C ASP A 181 -14.55 -12.23 -17.24
N SER A 182 -13.99 -11.30 -17.99
CA SER A 182 -12.54 -11.31 -18.33
C SER A 182 -11.64 -11.08 -17.14
N GLY A 183 -12.07 -10.33 -16.12
CA GLY A 183 -11.34 -10.12 -14.88
C GLY A 183 -11.20 -11.42 -14.09
N ILE A 184 -12.24 -12.25 -14.09
CA ILE A 184 -12.24 -13.58 -13.49
C ILE A 184 -11.28 -14.50 -14.25
N ARG A 185 -11.37 -14.56 -15.61
CA ARG A 185 -10.43 -15.35 -16.41
C ARG A 185 -8.98 -14.93 -16.21
N LYS A 186 -8.72 -13.62 -16.22
CA LYS A 186 -7.38 -13.05 -15.93
C LYS A 186 -6.85 -13.49 -14.57
N THR A 187 -7.69 -13.35 -13.54
CA THR A 187 -7.30 -13.71 -12.18
C THR A 187 -7.06 -15.21 -12.02
N ALA A 188 -7.88 -16.04 -12.66
CA ALA A 188 -7.69 -17.49 -12.68
C ALA A 188 -6.37 -17.89 -13.34
N ALA A 189 -6.03 -17.26 -14.48
CA ALA A 189 -4.76 -17.49 -15.16
C ALA A 189 -3.56 -17.10 -14.26
N PHE A 190 -3.62 -15.93 -13.62
CA PHE A 190 -2.62 -15.49 -12.64
C PHE A 190 -2.50 -16.49 -11.48
N ALA A 191 -3.63 -16.87 -10.85
CA ALA A 191 -3.65 -17.77 -9.70
C ALA A 191 -3.08 -19.16 -10.00
N LEU A 192 -3.33 -19.70 -11.20
CA LEU A 192 -2.74 -20.96 -11.65
C LEU A 192 -1.21 -20.85 -11.79
N GLY A 193 -0.71 -19.69 -12.23
CA GLY A 193 0.73 -19.43 -12.26
C GLY A 193 1.34 -19.35 -10.85
N GLU A 194 0.61 -18.78 -9.87
CA GLU A 194 1.06 -18.69 -8.48
C GLU A 194 1.09 -20.05 -7.77
N LEU A 195 0.23 -21.00 -8.15
CA LEU A 195 0.29 -22.38 -7.62
C LEU A 195 1.62 -23.07 -7.90
N ARG A 196 2.38 -22.63 -8.91
CA ARG A 196 3.65 -23.25 -9.35
C ARG A 196 3.54 -24.75 -9.63
N ASP A 197 2.37 -25.19 -10.04
CA ASP A 197 2.11 -26.57 -10.45
C ASP A 197 2.19 -26.68 -11.98
N PRO A 198 3.22 -27.34 -12.56
CA PRO A 198 3.36 -27.49 -14.00
C PRO A 198 2.19 -28.19 -14.70
N SER A 199 1.38 -28.93 -13.97
CA SER A 199 0.16 -29.56 -14.51
C SER A 199 -0.90 -28.53 -14.94
N ALA A 200 -0.75 -27.26 -14.57
CA ALA A 200 -1.59 -26.17 -15.05
C ALA A 200 -1.23 -25.66 -16.45
N ILE A 201 -0.04 -26.00 -16.98
CA ILE A 201 0.41 -25.56 -18.31
C ILE A 201 -0.64 -25.87 -19.41
N PRO A 202 -1.10 -27.13 -19.59
CA PRO A 202 -2.07 -27.43 -20.65
C PRO A 202 -3.43 -26.74 -20.44
N LEU A 203 -3.77 -26.31 -19.23
CA LEU A 203 -5.00 -25.59 -18.92
C LEU A 203 -4.88 -24.11 -19.32
N LEU A 204 -3.68 -23.54 -19.21
CA LEU A 204 -3.38 -22.14 -19.55
C LEU A 204 -3.20 -21.93 -21.06
N GLN A 205 -2.56 -22.85 -21.76
CA GLN A 205 -2.21 -22.68 -23.18
C GLN A 205 -3.37 -22.16 -24.07
N PRO A 206 -4.63 -22.69 -23.96
CA PRO A 206 -5.74 -22.18 -24.78
C PRO A 206 -6.12 -20.72 -24.50
N ARG A 207 -5.69 -20.16 -23.36
CA ARG A 207 -5.96 -18.74 -22.98
C ARG A 207 -4.98 -17.76 -23.60
N LEU A 208 -3.91 -18.22 -24.27
CA LEU A 208 -3.03 -17.38 -25.08
C LEU A 208 -3.77 -16.72 -26.26
N ASP A 209 -4.89 -17.31 -26.70
CA ASP A 209 -5.74 -16.81 -27.77
C ASP A 209 -7.02 -16.14 -27.26
N ASP A 210 -7.09 -15.79 -25.96
CA ASP A 210 -8.25 -15.11 -25.38
C ASP A 210 -8.51 -13.78 -26.11
N ALA A 211 -9.78 -13.44 -26.30
CA ALA A 211 -10.18 -12.20 -26.97
C ALA A 211 -9.64 -10.95 -26.25
N VAL A 212 -9.52 -11.02 -24.91
CA VAL A 212 -9.09 -9.90 -24.06
C VAL A 212 -7.57 -9.94 -23.85
N THR A 213 -6.91 -8.85 -24.17
CA THR A 213 -5.45 -8.70 -24.10
C THR A 213 -4.89 -8.99 -22.70
N ASP A 214 -5.52 -8.49 -21.65
CA ASP A 214 -5.11 -8.73 -20.26
C ASP A 214 -5.12 -10.20 -19.87
N VAL A 215 -6.06 -10.99 -20.40
CA VAL A 215 -6.11 -12.43 -20.17
C VAL A 215 -4.92 -13.11 -20.85
N ARG A 216 -4.65 -12.76 -22.12
CA ARG A 216 -3.49 -13.29 -22.85
C ARG A 216 -2.18 -12.99 -22.12
N TRP A 217 -1.99 -11.73 -21.69
CA TRP A 217 -0.77 -11.30 -20.99
C TRP A 217 -0.55 -12.04 -19.68
N ASN A 218 -1.60 -12.10 -18.82
CA ASN A 218 -1.49 -12.84 -17.56
C ASN A 218 -1.25 -14.34 -17.78
N THR A 219 -1.83 -14.91 -18.83
CA THR A 219 -1.59 -16.29 -19.23
C THR A 219 -0.13 -16.52 -19.61
N ALA A 220 0.43 -15.67 -20.48
CA ALA A 220 1.82 -15.78 -20.92
C ALA A 220 2.82 -15.63 -19.75
N LEU A 221 2.58 -14.66 -18.86
CA LEU A 221 3.38 -14.47 -17.65
C LEU A 221 3.29 -15.69 -16.71
N SER A 222 2.10 -16.29 -16.59
CA SER A 222 1.88 -17.47 -15.75
C SER A 222 2.54 -18.72 -16.32
N LEU A 223 2.47 -18.90 -17.64
CA LEU A 223 3.20 -19.98 -18.33
C LEU A 223 4.71 -19.85 -18.12
N ALA A 224 5.26 -18.64 -18.26
CA ALA A 224 6.67 -18.39 -17.98
C ALA A 224 7.04 -18.69 -16.52
N ARG A 225 6.19 -18.34 -15.56
CA ARG A 225 6.38 -18.67 -14.13
C ARG A 225 6.38 -20.17 -13.88
N LEU A 226 5.67 -20.94 -14.70
CA LEU A 226 5.66 -22.40 -14.66
C LEU A 226 6.81 -23.03 -15.46
N GLY A 227 7.71 -22.23 -16.06
CA GLY A 227 8.84 -22.70 -16.86
C GLY A 227 8.48 -23.07 -18.29
N SER A 228 7.31 -22.71 -18.80
CA SER A 228 6.87 -22.97 -20.17
C SER A 228 7.17 -21.78 -21.08
N ASP A 229 7.75 -22.06 -22.24
CA ASP A 229 8.01 -21.10 -23.32
C ASP A 229 6.80 -20.85 -24.24
N ALA A 230 5.70 -21.57 -24.05
CA ALA A 230 4.52 -21.45 -24.90
C ALA A 230 3.95 -20.03 -24.99
N GLY A 231 4.18 -19.20 -23.96
CA GLY A 231 3.76 -17.79 -23.91
C GLY A 231 4.70 -16.82 -24.63
N VAL A 232 5.85 -17.24 -25.11
CA VAL A 232 6.89 -16.38 -25.71
C VAL A 232 6.34 -15.45 -26.80
N PRO A 233 5.54 -15.91 -27.78
CA PRO A 233 5.02 -15.01 -28.81
C PRO A 233 4.17 -13.85 -28.24
N VAL A 234 3.41 -14.09 -27.16
CA VAL A 234 2.63 -13.05 -26.48
C VAL A 234 3.56 -12.11 -25.70
N LEU A 235 4.56 -12.64 -24.99
CA LEU A 235 5.55 -11.85 -24.24
C LEU A 235 6.34 -10.91 -25.17
N GLU A 236 6.68 -11.35 -26.40
CA GLU A 236 7.32 -10.50 -27.40
C GLU A 236 6.45 -9.30 -27.79
N THR A 237 5.13 -9.47 -27.89
CA THR A 237 4.21 -8.34 -28.14
C THR A 237 4.18 -7.34 -26.99
N MET A 238 4.38 -7.81 -25.75
CA MET A 238 4.38 -6.98 -24.55
C MET A 238 5.64 -6.12 -24.41
N VAL A 239 6.72 -6.41 -25.14
CA VAL A 239 7.95 -5.59 -25.15
C VAL A 239 8.06 -4.72 -26.40
N ASP A 240 7.14 -4.82 -27.36
CA ASP A 240 7.07 -3.96 -28.53
C ASP A 240 6.16 -2.74 -28.26
N ARG A 241 6.78 -1.57 -28.10
CA ARG A 241 6.04 -0.32 -27.84
C ARG A 241 5.04 0.06 -28.93
N ARG A 242 5.26 -0.37 -30.18
CA ARG A 242 4.34 -0.09 -31.27
C ARG A 242 3.05 -0.91 -31.12
N LEU A 243 3.19 -2.16 -30.69
CA LEU A 243 2.04 -3.04 -30.42
C LEU A 243 1.31 -2.61 -29.13
N LEU A 244 2.07 -2.26 -28.10
CA LEU A 244 1.47 -1.73 -26.86
C LEU A 244 0.66 -0.44 -27.10
N ALA A 245 1.13 0.45 -27.96
CA ALA A 245 0.41 1.68 -28.29
C ALA A 245 -0.92 1.45 -29.01
N GLN A 246 -1.16 0.24 -29.56
CA GLN A 246 -2.41 -0.15 -30.21
C GLN A 246 -3.43 -0.76 -29.23
N VAL A 247 -3.01 -1.04 -27.99
CA VAL A 247 -3.93 -1.58 -26.96
C VAL A 247 -4.82 -0.45 -26.48
N PRO A 248 -6.15 -0.58 -26.61
CA PRO A 248 -7.08 0.47 -26.17
C PRO A 248 -6.91 0.80 -24.68
N ASP A 249 -6.99 2.06 -24.35
CA ASP A 249 -7.03 2.59 -22.97
C ASP A 249 -5.83 2.22 -22.06
N ILE A 250 -4.75 1.69 -22.65
CA ILE A 250 -3.54 1.36 -21.88
C ILE A 250 -2.83 2.64 -21.43
N THR A 251 -2.61 2.77 -20.13
CA THR A 251 -1.85 3.90 -19.58
C THR A 251 -0.33 3.69 -19.71
N PRO A 252 0.48 4.77 -19.66
CA PRO A 252 1.95 4.66 -19.66
C PRO A 252 2.50 3.76 -18.56
N ASP A 253 1.90 3.80 -17.36
CA ASP A 253 2.30 2.96 -16.22
C ASP A 253 1.99 1.48 -16.48
N GLN A 254 0.85 1.17 -17.07
CA GLN A 254 0.50 -0.19 -17.48
C GLN A 254 1.42 -0.71 -18.58
N GLN A 255 1.81 0.15 -19.55
CA GLN A 255 2.81 -0.22 -20.56
C GLN A 255 4.16 -0.54 -19.91
N GLU A 256 4.63 0.29 -18.98
CA GLU A 256 5.85 0.05 -18.23
C GLU A 256 5.78 -1.31 -17.50
N GLU A 257 4.70 -1.54 -16.74
CA GLU A 257 4.53 -2.79 -15.98
C GLU A 257 4.50 -4.02 -16.88
N ALA A 258 3.77 -3.96 -18.01
CA ALA A 258 3.73 -5.03 -19.00
C ALA A 258 5.12 -5.35 -19.56
N MET A 259 5.87 -4.31 -19.96
CA MET A 259 7.24 -4.48 -20.48
C MET A 259 8.17 -5.09 -19.43
N LEU A 260 8.16 -4.59 -18.20
CA LEU A 260 8.98 -5.10 -17.11
C LEU A 260 8.66 -6.58 -16.79
N GLY A 261 7.37 -6.92 -16.77
CA GLY A 261 6.91 -8.29 -16.57
C GLY A 261 7.40 -9.23 -17.70
N ALA A 262 7.22 -8.81 -18.94
CA ALA A 262 7.59 -9.59 -20.11
C ALA A 262 9.11 -9.78 -20.25
N ILE A 263 9.93 -8.75 -20.00
CA ILE A 263 11.40 -8.86 -20.01
C ILE A 263 11.86 -9.93 -19.01
N ARG A 264 11.35 -9.91 -17.77
CA ARG A 264 11.69 -10.91 -16.75
C ARG A 264 11.24 -12.32 -17.16
N ALA A 265 10.03 -12.42 -17.72
CA ALA A 265 9.49 -13.70 -18.18
C ALA A 265 10.30 -14.29 -19.34
N LEU A 266 10.62 -13.49 -20.36
CA LEU A 266 11.47 -13.89 -21.49
C LEU A 266 12.87 -14.33 -21.03
N ALA A 267 13.48 -13.60 -20.12
CA ALA A 267 14.78 -13.98 -19.56
C ALA A 267 14.74 -15.34 -18.86
N ALA A 268 13.61 -15.66 -18.21
CA ALA A 268 13.47 -16.92 -17.47
C ALA A 268 13.25 -18.14 -18.36
N VAL A 269 12.53 -18.00 -19.50
CA VAL A 269 12.09 -19.18 -20.28
C VAL A 269 12.77 -19.34 -21.64
N SER A 270 13.30 -18.28 -22.23
CA SER A 270 13.85 -18.30 -23.58
C SER A 270 15.36 -18.09 -23.64
N GLY A 271 15.99 -17.82 -22.50
CA GLY A 271 17.44 -17.77 -22.36
C GLY A 271 18.15 -16.91 -23.42
N PRO A 272 19.22 -17.40 -24.04
CA PRO A 272 20.03 -16.65 -25.01
C PRO A 272 19.30 -16.18 -26.25
N ALA A 273 18.15 -16.77 -26.59
CA ALA A 273 17.41 -16.44 -27.82
C ALA A 273 16.97 -14.96 -27.90
N HIS A 274 16.80 -14.32 -26.76
CA HIS A 274 16.34 -12.91 -26.67
C HIS A 274 17.47 -11.94 -26.29
N LYS A 275 18.74 -12.34 -26.32
CA LYS A 275 19.87 -11.49 -25.95
C LYS A 275 19.91 -10.18 -26.75
N GLU A 276 19.77 -10.24 -28.06
CA GLU A 276 19.78 -9.06 -28.95
C GLU A 276 18.60 -8.10 -28.62
N LEU A 277 17.44 -8.67 -28.29
CA LEU A 277 16.28 -7.87 -27.83
C LEU A 277 16.61 -7.12 -26.55
N PHE A 278 17.21 -7.79 -25.57
CA PHE A 278 17.58 -7.15 -24.31
C PHE A 278 18.65 -6.08 -24.50
N GLU A 279 19.69 -6.34 -25.30
CA GLU A 279 20.72 -5.34 -25.66
C GLU A 279 20.12 -4.09 -26.30
N ARG A 280 19.17 -4.26 -27.23
CA ARG A 280 18.47 -3.15 -27.87
C ARG A 280 17.63 -2.35 -26.88
N LEU A 281 16.80 -3.01 -26.06
CA LEU A 281 15.98 -2.36 -25.04
C LEU A 281 16.83 -1.63 -24.01
N ALA A 282 17.97 -2.21 -23.60
CA ALA A 282 18.90 -1.59 -22.66
C ALA A 282 19.52 -0.28 -23.17
N LYS A 283 19.73 -0.17 -24.48
CA LYS A 283 20.34 1.00 -25.11
C LYS A 283 19.32 2.06 -25.54
N GLU A 284 18.18 1.64 -26.07
CA GLU A 284 17.31 2.50 -26.89
C GLU A 284 15.97 2.82 -26.23
N ASP A 285 15.52 2.04 -25.23
CA ASP A 285 14.21 2.29 -24.66
C ASP A 285 14.15 3.64 -23.92
N PRO A 286 13.11 4.49 -24.14
CA PRO A 286 13.00 5.79 -23.50
C PRO A 286 12.83 5.70 -21.99
N ASN A 287 12.29 4.60 -21.46
CA ASN A 287 12.03 4.42 -20.04
C ASN A 287 13.25 3.82 -19.31
N LEU A 288 13.74 4.52 -18.27
CA LEU A 288 14.92 4.10 -17.52
C LEU A 288 14.75 2.75 -16.83
N LYS A 289 13.55 2.46 -16.29
CA LYS A 289 13.28 1.17 -15.61
C LYS A 289 13.30 0.02 -16.59
N VAL A 290 12.75 0.23 -17.80
CA VAL A 290 12.80 -0.77 -18.87
C VAL A 290 14.24 -1.03 -19.31
N ARG A 291 15.06 0.03 -19.48
CA ARG A 291 16.50 -0.15 -19.78
C ARG A 291 17.21 -0.94 -18.70
N GLN A 292 16.95 -0.62 -17.43
CA GLN A 292 17.56 -1.34 -16.32
C GLN A 292 17.15 -2.82 -16.29
N ALA A 293 15.85 -3.11 -16.42
CA ALA A 293 15.37 -4.49 -16.46
C ALA A 293 15.97 -5.29 -17.63
N ALA A 294 16.14 -4.66 -18.80
CA ALA A 294 16.76 -5.28 -19.97
C ALA A 294 18.26 -5.56 -19.73
N MET A 295 19.02 -4.65 -19.11
CA MET A 295 20.42 -4.89 -18.72
C MET A 295 20.55 -6.06 -17.72
N GLU A 296 19.65 -6.15 -16.75
CA GLU A 296 19.64 -7.26 -15.78
C GLU A 296 19.34 -8.60 -16.49
N ALA A 297 18.36 -8.60 -17.41
CA ALA A 297 18.01 -9.77 -18.22
C ALA A 297 19.17 -10.21 -19.12
N GLU A 298 19.81 -9.28 -19.82
CA GLU A 298 21.01 -9.56 -20.66
C GLU A 298 22.12 -10.20 -19.83
N LYS A 299 22.41 -9.65 -18.66
CA LYS A 299 23.44 -10.19 -17.75
C LYS A 299 23.09 -11.60 -17.27
N ALA A 300 21.83 -11.84 -16.88
CA ALA A 300 21.35 -13.13 -16.41
C ALA A 300 21.52 -14.20 -17.50
N VAL A 301 21.09 -13.90 -18.72
CA VAL A 301 21.20 -14.78 -19.89
C VAL A 301 22.66 -15.06 -20.29
N SER A 302 23.54 -14.03 -20.21
CA SER A 302 24.96 -14.18 -20.55
C SER A 302 25.75 -14.95 -19.50
N SER A 303 25.29 -14.99 -18.22
CA SER A 303 25.94 -15.72 -17.13
C SER A 303 25.46 -17.17 -16.97
N GLY A 304 24.50 -17.62 -17.77
CA GLY A 304 23.98 -19.00 -17.72
C GLY A 304 23.22 -19.33 -16.42
N ARG A 305 22.66 -18.30 -15.77
CA ARG A 305 21.88 -18.44 -14.52
C ARG A 305 20.41 -18.38 -14.79
#